data_7351c95881b125ff4f5e563ce352d4db
#
_entry.id   7351c95881b125ff4f5e563ce352d4db
#
_cell.length_a   1.000
_cell.length_b   1.000
_cell.length_c   1.000
_cell.angle_alpha   90.00
_cell.angle_beta   90.00
_cell.angle_gamma   90.00
#
_symmetry.space_group_name_H-M   'P 1'
#
loop_
_entity.id
_entity.type
_entity.pdbx_description
1 polymer ?
#
loop_
_entity_poly.entity_id
_entity_poly.type
_entity_poly.pdbx_seq_one_letter_code
_entity_poly.pdbx_strand_id
1 'polypeptide(L)'
;MLSAAGQAFRDLFTPPFRAVLFKCVGFTIGLLALLIVGIEWTFSYFVQWPDWIEKSIQWLGGLALVVGSIFLIAPVTSLIAGLYLDDIAAVVERVHYPADPPGQELPTLQAVGVALRFFIIVLLVSLVALFLLLIPGINLIAFYLGNGYLLGREYFELAAMRHVPPAEAKTLRRANRLTVFLGGLIIAGIASVPILNLITPLFATGFMVRMYKGLARSSGLSLAAHASK
;
A
#
# COMPACT_ATOMS: atom_id res chain seq x y z
N MET A 1 15.20 -8.21 -11.36
CA MET A 1 14.29 -7.13 -10.93
C MET A 1 13.17 -6.89 -11.93
N LEU A 2 13.44 -6.53 -13.20
CA LEU A 2 12.38 -6.30 -14.21
C LEU A 2 11.51 -7.54 -14.47
N SER A 3 12.10 -8.73 -14.49
CA SER A 3 11.33 -9.99 -14.60
C SER A 3 10.36 -10.20 -13.43
N ALA A 4 10.79 -9.89 -12.20
CA ALA A 4 9.94 -9.97 -11.02
C ALA A 4 8.78 -8.95 -11.06
N ALA A 5 9.04 -7.73 -11.55
CA ALA A 5 7.99 -6.73 -11.76
C ALA A 5 7.00 -7.18 -12.84
N GLY A 6 7.48 -7.70 -13.97
CA GLY A 6 6.61 -8.22 -15.04
C GLY A 6 5.75 -9.41 -14.59
N GLN A 7 6.30 -10.31 -13.78
CA GLN A 7 5.55 -11.42 -13.19
C GLN A 7 4.50 -10.91 -12.19
N ALA A 8 4.87 -10.01 -11.29
CA ALA A 8 3.94 -9.41 -10.34
C ALA A 8 2.78 -8.69 -11.05
N PHE A 9 3.06 -8.01 -12.15
CA PHE A 9 2.01 -7.37 -12.96
C PHE A 9 1.06 -8.39 -13.61
N ARG A 10 1.59 -9.50 -14.12
CA ARG A 10 0.76 -10.59 -14.68
C ARG A 10 -0.13 -11.25 -13.63
N ASP A 11 0.37 -11.41 -12.40
CA ASP A 11 -0.40 -12.03 -11.32
C ASP A 11 -1.63 -11.22 -10.94
N LEU A 12 -1.64 -9.90 -11.13
CA LEU A 12 -2.82 -9.05 -10.89
C LEU A 12 -4.06 -9.53 -11.66
N PHE A 13 -3.85 -10.17 -12.82
CA PHE A 13 -4.93 -10.69 -13.65
C PHE A 13 -5.35 -12.12 -13.29
N THR A 14 -4.67 -12.75 -12.33
CA THR A 14 -5.03 -14.11 -11.87
C THR A 14 -6.23 -14.08 -10.91
N PRO A 15 -7.03 -15.16 -10.85
CA PRO A 15 -8.23 -15.20 -10.02
C PRO A 15 -8.02 -14.81 -8.56
N PRO A 16 -6.96 -15.24 -7.84
CA PRO A 16 -6.77 -14.89 -6.44
C PRO A 16 -6.59 -13.38 -6.23
N PHE A 17 -5.79 -12.73 -7.08
CA PHE A 17 -5.55 -11.28 -6.98
C PHE A 17 -6.79 -10.47 -7.35
N ARG A 18 -7.50 -10.88 -8.39
CA ARG A 18 -8.78 -10.24 -8.78
C ARG A 18 -9.81 -10.35 -7.68
N ALA A 19 -9.91 -11.50 -7.00
CA ALA A 19 -10.83 -11.68 -5.88
C ALA A 19 -10.53 -10.70 -4.74
N VAL A 20 -9.26 -10.52 -4.36
CA VAL A 20 -8.85 -9.52 -3.35
C VAL A 20 -9.16 -8.11 -3.83
N LEU A 21 -8.83 -7.77 -5.09
CA LEU A 21 -9.12 -6.46 -5.66
C LEU A 21 -10.62 -6.14 -5.61
N PHE A 22 -11.47 -7.07 -6.05
CA PHE A 22 -12.93 -6.86 -6.00
C PHE A 22 -13.46 -6.73 -4.58
N LYS A 23 -12.91 -7.48 -3.61
CA LYS A 23 -13.25 -7.32 -2.19
C LYS A 23 -12.87 -5.92 -1.69
N CYS A 24 -11.65 -5.45 -1.98
CA CYS A 24 -11.18 -4.13 -1.57
C CYS A 24 -12.05 -3.02 -2.18
N VAL A 25 -12.31 -3.08 -3.48
CA VAL A 25 -13.14 -2.08 -4.18
C VAL A 25 -14.59 -2.12 -3.68
N GLY A 26 -15.18 -3.31 -3.53
CA GLY A 26 -16.53 -3.47 -3.00
C GLY A 26 -16.67 -2.93 -1.58
N PHE A 27 -15.70 -3.23 -0.70
CA PHE A 27 -15.68 -2.70 0.66
C PHE A 27 -15.51 -1.18 0.68
N THR A 28 -14.68 -0.63 -0.22
CA THR A 28 -14.49 0.82 -0.37
C THR A 28 -15.78 1.51 -0.79
N ILE A 29 -16.46 0.97 -1.81
CA ILE A 29 -17.74 1.53 -2.28
C ILE A 29 -18.79 1.46 -1.17
N GLY A 30 -18.89 0.34 -0.46
CA GLY A 30 -19.80 0.18 0.68
C GLY A 30 -19.53 1.17 1.81
N LEU A 31 -18.25 1.36 2.16
CA LEU A 31 -17.83 2.30 3.19
C LEU A 31 -18.13 3.75 2.80
N LEU A 32 -17.82 4.14 1.56
CA LEU A 32 -18.11 5.48 1.05
C LEU A 32 -19.61 5.75 0.97
N ALA A 33 -20.40 4.77 0.51
CA ALA A 33 -21.86 4.87 0.48
C ALA A 33 -22.44 5.06 1.91
N LEU A 34 -21.96 4.28 2.87
CA LEU A 34 -22.36 4.41 4.28
C LEU A 34 -21.98 5.79 4.82
N LEU A 35 -20.82 6.30 4.48
CA LEU A 35 -20.34 7.60 4.92
C LEU A 35 -21.18 8.73 4.32
N ILE A 36 -21.53 8.65 3.03
CA ILE A 36 -22.43 9.61 2.35
C ILE A 36 -23.79 9.63 3.04
N VAL A 37 -24.42 8.46 3.22
CA VAL A 37 -25.73 8.35 3.88
C VAL A 37 -25.65 8.86 5.32
N GLY A 38 -24.58 8.55 6.05
CA GLY A 38 -24.38 9.04 7.41
C GLY A 38 -24.23 10.55 7.50
N ILE A 39 -23.49 11.16 6.56
CA ILE A 39 -23.36 12.62 6.48
C ILE A 39 -24.71 13.26 6.17
N GLU A 40 -25.42 12.79 5.12
CA GLU A 40 -26.73 13.33 4.76
C GLU A 40 -27.73 13.19 5.89
N TRP A 41 -27.79 12.03 6.58
CA TRP A 41 -28.66 11.81 7.72
C TRP A 41 -28.32 12.76 8.88
N THR A 42 -27.04 12.95 9.18
CA THR A 42 -26.59 13.86 10.25
C THR A 42 -26.96 15.29 9.92
N PHE A 43 -26.72 15.72 8.67
CA PHE A 43 -27.07 17.08 8.23
C PHE A 43 -28.59 17.30 8.29
N SER A 44 -29.41 16.39 7.83
CA SER A 44 -30.87 16.52 7.86
C SER A 44 -31.45 16.55 9.29
N TYR A 45 -30.75 15.92 10.26
CA TYR A 45 -31.19 15.89 11.66
C TYR A 45 -30.79 17.13 12.47
N PHE A 46 -29.57 17.66 12.26
CA PHE A 46 -29.04 18.75 13.07
C PHE A 46 -29.19 20.14 12.45
N VAL A 47 -29.43 20.24 11.15
CA VAL A 47 -29.44 21.53 10.45
C VAL A 47 -30.81 21.78 9.85
N GLN A 48 -31.53 22.73 10.45
CA GLN A 48 -32.81 23.24 9.93
C GLN A 48 -32.54 24.56 9.21
N TRP A 49 -32.53 24.54 7.89
CA TRP A 49 -32.35 25.73 7.06
C TRP A 49 -33.68 26.16 6.42
N PRO A 50 -33.85 27.40 5.99
CA PRO A 50 -34.94 27.80 5.13
C PRO A 50 -34.94 27.00 3.82
N ASP A 51 -36.14 26.62 3.31
CA ASP A 51 -36.33 25.68 2.17
C ASP A 51 -35.47 25.98 0.93
N TRP A 52 -35.24 27.29 0.64
CA TRP A 52 -34.45 27.70 -0.53
C TRP A 52 -32.93 27.43 -0.32
N ILE A 53 -32.45 27.56 0.90
CA ILE A 53 -31.04 27.26 1.27
C ILE A 53 -30.87 25.72 1.31
N GLU A 54 -31.83 25.04 1.91
CA GLU A 54 -31.79 23.58 2.06
C GLU A 54 -31.67 22.88 0.71
N LYS A 55 -32.52 23.23 -0.27
CA LYS A 55 -32.44 22.70 -1.64
C LYS A 55 -31.09 22.95 -2.31
N SER A 56 -30.56 24.16 -2.18
CA SER A 56 -29.27 24.53 -2.79
C SER A 56 -28.10 23.76 -2.15
N ILE A 57 -28.12 23.60 -0.83
CA ILE A 57 -27.08 22.84 -0.09
C ILE A 57 -27.19 21.35 -0.41
N GLN A 58 -28.39 20.79 -0.48
CA GLN A 58 -28.58 19.38 -0.85
C GLN A 58 -28.02 19.08 -2.24
N TRP A 59 -28.28 19.90 -3.23
CA TRP A 59 -27.76 19.72 -4.60
C TRP A 59 -26.24 19.89 -4.67
N LEU A 60 -25.71 20.97 -4.12
CA LEU A 60 -24.26 21.25 -4.13
C LEU A 60 -23.51 20.28 -3.22
N GLY A 61 -24.05 19.98 -2.05
CA GLY A 61 -23.48 19.01 -1.11
C GLY A 61 -23.49 17.59 -1.67
N GLY A 62 -24.60 17.16 -2.26
CA GLY A 62 -24.68 15.87 -2.92
C GLY A 62 -23.70 15.74 -4.07
N LEU A 63 -23.59 16.75 -4.93
CA LEU A 63 -22.59 16.79 -6.00
C LEU A 63 -21.16 16.74 -5.44
N ALA A 64 -20.86 17.53 -4.42
CA ALA A 64 -19.55 17.56 -3.78
C ALA A 64 -19.20 16.20 -3.12
N LEU A 65 -20.17 15.52 -2.49
CA LEU A 65 -19.99 14.20 -1.92
C LEU A 65 -19.72 13.15 -3.01
N VAL A 66 -20.44 13.17 -4.13
CA VAL A 66 -20.19 12.25 -5.25
C VAL A 66 -18.81 12.48 -5.86
N VAL A 67 -18.48 13.73 -6.18
CA VAL A 67 -17.15 14.09 -6.73
C VAL A 67 -16.05 13.74 -5.74
N GLY A 68 -16.20 14.13 -4.47
CA GLY A 68 -15.24 13.79 -3.41
C GLY A 68 -15.05 12.30 -3.23
N SER A 69 -16.12 11.50 -3.32
CA SER A 69 -16.05 10.04 -3.25
C SER A 69 -15.21 9.43 -4.37
N ILE A 70 -15.32 9.95 -5.60
CA ILE A 70 -14.49 9.50 -6.73
C ILE A 70 -13.01 9.69 -6.42
N PHE A 71 -12.63 10.84 -5.83
CA PHE A 71 -11.25 11.10 -5.43
C PHE A 71 -10.79 10.23 -4.24
N LEU A 72 -11.72 9.86 -3.35
CA LEU A 72 -11.44 9.04 -2.18
C LEU A 72 -11.35 7.54 -2.49
N ILE A 73 -11.91 7.06 -3.60
CA ILE A 73 -11.87 5.63 -3.96
C ILE A 73 -10.44 5.09 -3.93
N ALA A 74 -9.49 5.77 -4.57
CA ALA A 74 -8.10 5.28 -4.66
C ALA A 74 -7.41 5.19 -3.29
N PRO A 75 -7.36 6.25 -2.45
CA PRO A 75 -6.70 6.16 -1.15
C PRO A 75 -7.41 5.23 -0.18
N VAL A 76 -8.74 5.18 -0.18
CA VAL A 76 -9.51 4.27 0.70
C VAL A 76 -9.33 2.82 0.27
N THR A 77 -9.36 2.52 -1.04
CA THR A 77 -9.06 1.17 -1.54
C THR A 77 -7.65 0.74 -1.20
N SER A 78 -6.66 1.64 -1.31
CA SER A 78 -5.28 1.35 -0.92
C SER A 78 -5.14 1.05 0.57
N LEU A 79 -5.87 1.78 1.42
CA LEU A 79 -5.91 1.53 2.86
C LEU A 79 -6.51 0.15 3.18
N ILE A 80 -7.65 -0.18 2.56
CA ILE A 80 -8.31 -1.47 2.73
C ILE A 80 -7.43 -2.60 2.17
N ALA A 81 -6.81 -2.40 0.99
CA ALA A 81 -5.88 -3.37 0.43
C ALA A 81 -4.70 -3.65 1.36
N GLY A 82 -4.29 -2.67 2.17
CA GLY A 82 -3.28 -2.83 3.22
C GLY A 82 -3.60 -3.96 4.21
N LEU A 83 -4.89 -4.21 4.49
CA LEU A 83 -5.33 -5.30 5.38
C LEU A 83 -5.15 -6.70 4.74
N TYR A 84 -5.01 -6.77 3.42
CA TYR A 84 -4.88 -8.02 2.68
C TYR A 84 -3.45 -8.28 2.18
N LEU A 85 -2.45 -7.49 2.61
CA LEU A 85 -1.07 -7.64 2.13
C LEU A 85 -0.48 -9.01 2.47
N ASP A 86 -0.79 -9.53 3.65
CA ASP A 86 -0.34 -10.85 4.08
C ASP A 86 -0.98 -11.98 3.27
N ASP A 87 -2.28 -11.87 2.98
CA ASP A 87 -3.00 -12.82 2.11
C ASP A 87 -2.37 -12.87 0.72
N ILE A 88 -2.07 -11.69 0.15
CA ILE A 88 -1.44 -11.57 -1.17
C ILE A 88 -0.04 -12.17 -1.14
N ALA A 89 0.75 -11.87 -0.13
CA ALA A 89 2.08 -12.42 0.04
C ALA A 89 2.03 -13.95 0.12
N ALA A 90 1.11 -14.51 0.92
CA ALA A 90 0.90 -15.94 1.06
C ALA A 90 0.48 -16.61 -0.26
N VAL A 91 -0.36 -15.95 -1.08
CA VAL A 91 -0.72 -16.45 -2.42
C VAL A 91 0.51 -16.50 -3.33
N VAL A 92 1.32 -15.45 -3.37
CA VAL A 92 2.56 -15.41 -4.17
C VAL A 92 3.53 -16.49 -3.74
N GLU A 93 3.73 -16.67 -2.43
CA GLU A 93 4.60 -17.71 -1.87
C GLU A 93 4.12 -19.10 -2.25
N ARG A 94 2.84 -19.40 -2.09
CA ARG A 94 2.26 -20.71 -2.40
C ARG A 94 2.34 -21.06 -3.89
N VAL A 95 2.09 -20.08 -4.76
CA VAL A 95 2.04 -20.32 -6.21
C VAL A 95 3.43 -20.40 -6.83
N HIS A 96 4.35 -19.50 -6.42
CA HIS A 96 5.65 -19.37 -7.07
C HIS A 96 6.82 -19.94 -6.27
N TYR A 97 6.62 -20.22 -4.98
CA TYR A 97 7.65 -20.72 -4.09
C TYR A 97 7.16 -21.88 -3.20
N PRO A 98 6.51 -22.92 -3.79
CA PRO A 98 5.89 -24.00 -3.00
C PRO A 98 6.90 -24.86 -2.21
N ALA A 99 8.18 -24.83 -2.60
CA ALA A 99 9.25 -25.55 -1.90
C ALA A 99 9.85 -24.74 -0.73
N ASP A 100 9.55 -23.44 -0.63
CA ASP A 100 10.04 -22.61 0.46
C ASP A 100 9.07 -22.71 1.66
N PRO A 101 9.56 -22.59 2.90
CA PRO A 101 8.67 -22.50 4.05
C PRO A 101 7.73 -21.30 3.91
N PRO A 102 6.44 -21.48 4.30
CA PRO A 102 5.47 -20.37 4.24
C PRO A 102 5.89 -19.25 5.19
N GLY A 103 5.67 -18.01 4.75
CA GLY A 103 5.86 -16.84 5.59
C GLY A 103 4.85 -16.80 6.73
N GLN A 104 5.25 -16.23 7.85
CA GLN A 104 4.40 -16.05 9.03
C GLN A 104 3.99 -14.59 9.17
N GLU A 105 2.78 -14.36 9.64
CA GLU A 105 2.34 -13.02 10.00
C GLU A 105 3.09 -12.54 11.25
N LEU A 106 3.37 -11.25 11.30
CA LEU A 106 3.99 -10.65 12.48
C LEU A 106 3.03 -10.70 13.68
N PRO A 107 3.52 -11.04 14.87
CA PRO A 107 2.73 -10.88 16.09
C PRO A 107 2.21 -9.44 16.22
N THR A 108 0.96 -9.27 16.62
CA THR A 108 0.25 -7.98 16.63
C THR A 108 1.04 -6.86 17.30
N LEU A 109 1.67 -7.13 18.44
CA LEU A 109 2.47 -6.12 19.16
C LEU A 109 3.70 -5.67 18.37
N GLN A 110 4.37 -6.60 17.68
CA GLN A 110 5.51 -6.27 16.81
C GLN A 110 5.05 -5.51 15.57
N ALA A 111 3.92 -5.89 14.99
CA ALA A 111 3.32 -5.21 13.84
C ALA A 111 3.00 -3.74 14.19
N VAL A 112 2.42 -3.47 15.36
CA VAL A 112 2.15 -2.09 15.83
C VAL A 112 3.46 -1.31 15.99
N GLY A 113 4.51 -1.89 16.57
CA GLY A 113 5.82 -1.24 16.72
C GLY A 113 6.45 -0.89 15.36
N VAL A 114 6.36 -1.80 14.39
CA VAL A 114 6.83 -1.58 13.01
C VAL A 114 6.03 -0.47 12.34
N ALA A 115 4.69 -0.51 12.44
CA ALA A 115 3.81 0.49 11.85
C ALA A 115 4.06 1.90 12.43
N LEU A 116 4.20 2.02 13.77
CA LEU A 116 4.50 3.30 14.40
C LEU A 116 5.84 3.87 13.95
N ARG A 117 6.86 3.03 13.86
CA ARG A 117 8.16 3.46 13.36
C ARG A 117 8.11 3.89 11.90
N PHE A 118 7.35 3.16 11.08
CA PHE A 118 7.14 3.52 9.69
C PHE A 118 6.42 4.86 9.58
N PHE A 119 5.35 5.07 10.36
CA PHE A 119 4.61 6.33 10.42
C PHE A 119 5.52 7.53 10.72
N ILE A 120 6.42 7.41 11.71
CA ILE A 120 7.38 8.48 12.03
C ILE A 120 8.27 8.82 10.82
N ILE A 121 8.72 7.81 10.08
CA ILE A 121 9.57 8.02 8.90
C ILE A 121 8.78 8.66 7.75
N VAL A 122 7.55 8.22 7.51
CA VAL A 122 6.65 8.87 6.55
C VAL A 122 6.46 10.34 6.91
N LEU A 123 6.19 10.63 8.18
CA LEU A 123 6.02 12.00 8.66
C LEU A 123 7.27 12.87 8.39
N LEU A 124 8.47 12.35 8.72
CA LEU A 124 9.73 13.07 8.48
C LEU A 124 9.99 13.31 6.99
N VAL A 125 9.80 12.27 6.15
CA VAL A 125 9.99 12.41 4.69
C VAL A 125 8.95 13.38 4.09
N SER A 126 7.70 13.32 4.56
CA SER A 126 6.65 14.24 4.13
C SER A 126 6.93 15.67 4.53
N LEU A 127 7.49 15.88 5.72
CA LEU A 127 7.89 17.22 6.19
C LEU A 127 9.02 17.78 5.31
N VAL A 128 10.03 16.97 5.00
CA VAL A 128 11.11 17.38 4.07
C VAL A 128 10.55 17.67 2.68
N ALA A 129 9.65 16.81 2.17
CA ALA A 129 9.00 17.02 0.88
C ALA A 129 8.19 18.33 0.85
N LEU A 130 7.50 18.67 1.96
CA LEU A 130 6.76 19.92 2.09
C LEU A 130 7.68 21.14 2.00
N PHE A 131 8.86 21.13 2.63
CA PHE A 131 9.85 22.20 2.48
C PHE A 131 10.39 22.29 1.05
N LEU A 132 10.63 21.16 0.39
CA LEU A 132 11.08 21.12 -1.00
C LEU A 132 9.99 21.58 -1.99
N LEU A 133 8.72 21.55 -1.59
CA LEU A 133 7.60 22.07 -2.39
C LEU A 133 7.73 23.57 -2.67
N LEU A 134 8.42 24.31 -1.78
CA LEU A 134 8.67 25.75 -1.94
C LEU A 134 9.64 26.04 -3.10
N ILE A 135 10.35 25.05 -3.64
CA ILE A 135 11.32 25.20 -4.73
C ILE A 135 10.70 24.66 -6.02
N PRO A 136 10.27 25.53 -6.96
CA PRO A 136 9.68 25.09 -8.22
C PRO A 136 10.63 24.17 -9.02
N GLY A 137 10.10 23.07 -9.55
CA GLY A 137 10.84 22.10 -10.38
C GLY A 137 11.56 21.00 -9.58
N ILE A 138 12.01 21.24 -8.36
CA ILE A 138 12.64 20.22 -7.50
C ILE A 138 11.58 19.35 -6.82
N ASN A 139 10.41 19.90 -6.55
CA ASN A 139 9.32 19.27 -5.83
C ASN A 139 8.87 17.93 -6.46
N LEU A 140 8.72 17.86 -7.78
CA LEU A 140 8.27 16.65 -8.47
C LEU A 140 9.27 15.51 -8.34
N ILE A 141 10.57 15.82 -8.53
CA ILE A 141 11.66 14.86 -8.39
C ILE A 141 11.78 14.40 -6.95
N ALA A 142 11.79 15.33 -5.99
CA ALA A 142 11.88 15.02 -4.57
C ALA A 142 10.70 14.17 -4.09
N PHE A 143 9.48 14.50 -4.56
CA PHE A 143 8.29 13.72 -4.26
C PHE A 143 8.39 12.29 -4.79
N TYR A 144 8.82 12.12 -6.04
CA TYR A 144 8.97 10.80 -6.67
C TYR A 144 10.05 9.96 -6.01
N LEU A 145 11.21 10.56 -5.72
CA LEU A 145 12.32 9.88 -5.02
C LEU A 145 11.94 9.54 -3.58
N GLY A 146 11.26 10.46 -2.87
CA GLY A 146 10.77 10.24 -1.52
C GLY A 146 9.78 9.08 -1.44
N ASN A 147 8.79 9.06 -2.35
CA ASN A 147 7.84 7.94 -2.44
C ASN A 147 8.54 6.63 -2.83
N GLY A 148 9.48 6.66 -3.77
CA GLY A 148 10.28 5.49 -4.13
C GLY A 148 11.05 4.92 -2.92
N TYR A 149 11.64 5.78 -2.11
CA TYR A 149 12.31 5.37 -0.88
C TYR A 149 11.34 4.77 0.15
N LEU A 150 10.21 5.44 0.40
CA LEU A 150 9.21 4.99 1.38
C LEU A 150 8.58 3.67 0.97
N LEU A 151 8.04 3.59 -0.26
CA LEU A 151 7.35 2.41 -0.76
C LEU A 151 8.31 1.22 -0.89
N GLY A 152 9.52 1.45 -1.42
CA GLY A 152 10.54 0.41 -1.51
C GLY A 152 10.89 -0.17 -0.15
N ARG A 153 11.08 0.70 0.83
CA ARG A 153 11.39 0.29 2.20
C ARG A 153 10.25 -0.48 2.84
N GLU A 154 9.04 0.06 2.80
CA GLU A 154 7.86 -0.51 3.46
C GLU A 154 7.56 -1.91 2.93
N TYR A 155 7.30 -2.02 1.64
CA TYR A 155 6.90 -3.28 1.04
C TYR A 155 8.01 -4.34 1.09
N PHE A 156 9.29 -3.93 1.03
CA PHE A 156 10.39 -4.87 1.20
C PHE A 156 10.51 -5.37 2.63
N GLU A 157 10.46 -4.47 3.63
CA GLU A 157 10.51 -4.86 5.04
C GLU A 157 9.31 -5.74 5.39
N LEU A 158 8.09 -5.44 4.94
CA LEU A 158 6.90 -6.27 5.14
C LEU A 158 7.09 -7.67 4.55
N ALA A 159 7.55 -7.78 3.31
CA ALA A 159 7.79 -9.08 2.68
C ALA A 159 8.89 -9.88 3.40
N ALA A 160 9.97 -9.22 3.84
CA ALA A 160 11.07 -9.87 4.54
C ALA A 160 10.68 -10.34 5.95
N MET A 161 9.92 -9.52 6.69
CA MET A 161 9.52 -9.80 8.07
C MET A 161 8.58 -11.02 8.20
N ARG A 162 8.00 -11.50 7.11
CA ARG A 162 7.28 -12.78 7.09
C ARG A 162 8.19 -14.01 7.28
N HIS A 163 9.50 -13.83 7.07
CA HIS A 163 10.48 -14.93 7.08
C HIS A 163 11.63 -14.71 8.05
N VAL A 164 11.91 -13.47 8.39
CA VAL A 164 13.04 -13.10 9.28
C VAL A 164 12.61 -12.02 10.29
N PRO A 165 13.29 -11.95 11.45
CA PRO A 165 13.01 -10.89 12.42
C PRO A 165 13.19 -9.49 11.83
N PRO A 166 12.51 -8.46 12.37
CA PRO A 166 12.58 -7.08 11.86
C PRO A 166 14.01 -6.51 11.79
N ALA A 167 14.90 -6.92 12.69
CA ALA A 167 16.30 -6.48 12.67
C ALA A 167 17.06 -7.03 11.45
N GLU A 168 16.83 -8.29 11.10
CA GLU A 168 17.44 -8.95 9.94
C GLU A 168 16.85 -8.42 8.63
N ALA A 169 15.53 -8.24 8.57
CA ALA A 169 14.86 -7.62 7.42
C ALA A 169 15.47 -6.24 7.09
N LYS A 170 15.70 -5.43 8.13
CA LYS A 170 16.35 -4.13 7.99
C LYS A 170 17.80 -4.23 7.52
N THR A 171 18.57 -5.22 8.02
CA THR A 171 19.95 -5.45 7.61
C THR A 171 20.03 -5.85 6.15
N LEU A 172 19.18 -6.80 5.71
CA LEU A 172 19.08 -7.25 4.32
C LEU A 172 18.70 -6.08 3.38
N ARG A 173 17.72 -5.27 3.78
CA ARG A 173 17.34 -4.05 3.06
C ARG A 173 18.51 -3.09 2.92
N ARG A 174 19.27 -2.84 3.98
CA ARG A 174 20.42 -1.93 3.96
C ARG A 174 21.55 -2.43 3.08
N ALA A 175 21.83 -3.73 3.13
CA ALA A 175 22.81 -4.37 2.24
C ALA A 175 22.44 -4.23 0.76
N ASN A 176 21.12 -4.20 0.44
CA ASN A 176 20.59 -4.13 -0.91
C ASN A 176 19.86 -2.80 -1.19
N ARG A 177 20.29 -1.72 -0.54
CA ARG A 177 19.60 -0.42 -0.54
C ARG A 177 19.24 0.12 -1.94
N LEU A 178 20.16 -0.02 -2.91
CA LEU A 178 19.94 0.47 -4.26
C LEU A 178 18.88 -0.35 -5.00
N THR A 179 18.95 -1.67 -4.90
CA THR A 179 17.97 -2.58 -5.50
C THR A 179 16.58 -2.34 -4.95
N VAL A 180 16.47 -2.20 -3.62
CA VAL A 180 15.18 -1.92 -2.96
C VAL A 180 14.66 -0.54 -3.33
N PHE A 181 15.51 0.47 -3.39
CA PHE A 181 15.14 1.82 -3.82
C PHE A 181 14.63 1.84 -5.28
N LEU A 182 15.36 1.21 -6.20
CA LEU A 182 14.92 1.09 -7.60
C LEU A 182 13.60 0.33 -7.73
N GLY A 183 13.39 -0.70 -6.91
CA GLY A 183 12.10 -1.38 -6.81
C GLY A 183 10.99 -0.44 -6.33
N GLY A 184 11.30 0.38 -5.33
CA GLY A 184 10.38 1.40 -4.84
C GLY A 184 10.03 2.47 -5.87
N LEU A 185 10.98 2.86 -6.72
CA LEU A 185 10.71 3.79 -7.84
C LEU A 185 9.74 3.17 -8.87
N ILE A 186 9.83 1.88 -9.14
CA ILE A 186 8.86 1.18 -10.00
C ILE A 186 7.46 1.24 -9.37
N ILE A 187 7.36 0.96 -8.07
CA ILE A 187 6.10 1.05 -7.34
C ILE A 187 5.55 2.48 -7.36
N ALA A 188 6.39 3.48 -7.08
CA ALA A 188 6.01 4.89 -7.11
C ALA A 188 5.51 5.32 -8.49
N GLY A 189 6.13 4.80 -9.58
CA GLY A 189 5.67 5.05 -10.94
C GLY A 189 4.26 4.53 -11.20
N ILE A 190 3.94 3.32 -10.71
CA ILE A 190 2.59 2.76 -10.82
C ILE A 190 1.61 3.56 -9.95
N ALA A 191 2.00 3.89 -8.72
CA ALA A 191 1.18 4.66 -7.79
C ALA A 191 0.87 6.09 -8.29
N SER A 192 1.72 6.66 -9.16
CA SER A 192 1.53 7.99 -9.72
C SER A 192 0.37 8.08 -10.72
N VAL A 193 -0.10 6.94 -11.23
CA VAL A 193 -1.26 6.89 -12.15
C VAL A 193 -2.51 6.55 -11.33
N PRO A 194 -3.53 7.44 -11.26
CA PRO A 194 -4.68 7.27 -10.35
C PRO A 194 -5.38 5.92 -10.46
N ILE A 195 -5.61 5.41 -11.68
CA ILE A 195 -6.25 4.12 -11.90
C ILE A 195 -5.35 2.97 -11.45
N LEU A 196 -4.03 3.05 -11.75
CA LEU A 196 -3.07 2.03 -11.35
C LEU A 196 -2.78 2.07 -9.84
N ASN A 197 -3.02 3.19 -9.19
CA ASN A 197 -2.87 3.31 -7.73
C ASN A 197 -3.79 2.33 -6.96
N LEU A 198 -4.97 2.01 -7.52
CA LEU A 198 -5.88 1.00 -6.94
C LEU A 198 -5.23 -0.38 -6.79
N ILE A 199 -4.37 -0.75 -7.73
CA ILE A 199 -3.68 -2.05 -7.75
C ILE A 199 -2.28 -1.98 -7.15
N THR A 200 -1.80 -0.79 -6.78
CA THR A 200 -0.45 -0.60 -6.25
C THR A 200 -0.14 -1.48 -5.05
N PRO A 201 -0.98 -1.60 -4.01
CA PRO A 201 -0.67 -2.46 -2.87
C PRO A 201 -0.49 -3.93 -3.25
N LEU A 202 -1.35 -4.43 -4.14
CA LEU A 202 -1.29 -5.82 -4.63
C LEU A 202 -0.02 -6.07 -5.44
N PHE A 203 0.27 -5.16 -6.37
CA PHE A 203 1.48 -5.21 -7.19
C PHE A 203 2.74 -5.14 -6.32
N ALA A 204 2.82 -4.14 -5.43
CA ALA A 204 3.98 -3.87 -4.60
C ALA A 204 4.30 -5.08 -3.70
N THR A 205 3.29 -5.68 -3.08
CA THR A 205 3.46 -6.89 -2.26
C THR A 205 3.99 -8.04 -3.09
N GLY A 206 3.32 -8.39 -4.20
CA GLY A 206 3.74 -9.48 -5.06
C GLY A 206 5.14 -9.27 -5.65
N PHE A 207 5.49 -8.05 -5.98
CA PHE A 207 6.80 -7.67 -6.49
C PHE A 207 7.89 -7.77 -5.41
N MET A 208 7.65 -7.24 -4.22
CA MET A 208 8.65 -7.23 -3.14
C MET A 208 8.84 -8.59 -2.48
N VAL A 209 7.82 -9.46 -2.45
CA VAL A 209 8.00 -10.87 -2.06
C VAL A 209 8.99 -11.57 -2.99
N ARG A 210 8.85 -11.41 -4.31
CA ARG A 210 9.79 -11.98 -5.28
C ARG A 210 11.19 -11.40 -5.15
N MET A 211 11.28 -10.08 -4.94
CA MET A 211 12.56 -9.40 -4.74
C MET A 211 13.25 -9.92 -3.48
N TYR A 212 12.52 -10.04 -2.37
CA TYR A 212 13.05 -10.59 -1.13
C TYR A 212 13.57 -12.02 -1.32
N LYS A 213 12.74 -12.91 -1.90
CA LYS A 213 13.13 -14.30 -2.17
C LYS A 213 14.39 -14.39 -3.05
N GLY A 214 14.50 -13.54 -4.07
CA GLY A 214 15.68 -13.46 -4.92
C GLY A 214 16.95 -13.03 -4.17
N LEU A 215 16.83 -11.99 -3.34
CA LEU A 215 17.94 -11.46 -2.55
C LEU A 215 18.34 -12.41 -1.41
N ALA A 216 17.39 -13.05 -0.75
CA ALA A 216 17.67 -14.02 0.31
C ALA A 216 18.46 -15.22 -0.24
N ARG A 217 18.08 -15.75 -1.41
CA ARG A 217 18.82 -16.84 -2.08
C ARG A 217 20.23 -16.42 -2.48
N SER A 218 20.42 -15.21 -3.00
CA SER A 218 21.75 -14.70 -3.40
C SER A 218 22.67 -14.44 -2.20
N SER A 219 22.10 -14.15 -1.03
CA SER A 219 22.83 -13.89 0.22
C SER A 219 23.11 -15.18 1.02
N GLY A 220 22.74 -16.37 0.50
CA GLY A 220 22.92 -17.64 1.21
C GLY A 220 22.07 -17.78 2.48
N LEU A 221 21.08 -16.89 2.69
CA LEU A 221 20.15 -17.00 3.81
C LEU A 221 19.28 -18.25 3.61
N SER A 222 19.46 -19.24 4.50
CA SER A 222 18.59 -20.41 4.55
C SER A 222 17.21 -20.00 5.00
N LEU A 223 16.26 -19.94 4.08
CA LEU A 223 14.84 -19.67 4.37
C LEU A 223 14.23 -20.74 5.32
N ALA A 224 14.92 -21.89 5.47
CA ALA A 224 14.50 -22.99 6.35
C ALA A 224 14.82 -22.78 7.84
N ALA A 225 15.76 -21.90 8.19
CA ALA A 225 16.28 -21.81 9.56
C ALA A 225 15.30 -21.19 10.56
N HIS A 226 14.22 -20.54 10.12
CA HIS A 226 13.29 -19.82 11.01
C HIS A 226 11.92 -20.50 11.16
N ALA A 227 11.69 -21.63 10.51
CA ALA A 227 10.44 -22.39 10.63
C ALA A 227 10.37 -23.28 11.90
N SER A 228 11.44 -23.30 12.71
CA SER A 228 11.61 -24.24 13.85
C SER A 228 11.64 -23.55 15.24
N LYS A 229 11.19 -22.30 15.35
CA LYS A 229 11.09 -21.66 16.68
C LYS A 229 9.68 -21.23 17.00
#